data_4aefe9fcb4d76c49ce9e0328cd8b437c
#
_entry.id   4aefe9fcb4d76c49ce9e0328cd8b437c
#
_cell.length_a   1.000
_cell.length_b   1.000
_cell.length_c   1.000
_cell.angle_alpha   90.00
_cell.angle_beta   90.00
_cell.angle_gamma   90.00
#
_symmetry.space_group_name_H-M   'P 1'
#
loop_
_entity.id
_entity.type
_entity.pdbx_description
1 polymer ?
#
loop_
_entity_poly.entity_id
_entity_poly.type
_entity_poly.pdbx_seq_one_letter_code
_entity_poly.pdbx_strand_id
1 'polypeptide(L)'
;MDTKLKVITMNKIILILIIASMFFTKGYAQQAEVLTLGVFHFEFPNLDVQQVSEEDQIDVLSPQYQREIELISKKLAQFKPDAIVIECPLYKQSEIDSLYNSYLTGKHELNRNEIQQLGFRIARMCNAKIYCADAWGAHTTHIEKLLDNDESNEYMAFEESFSNSPDSALYYEDEPIFKQQGILAQLIHLNDPVRIKKDLGNYLIKHFKYESVKGDYTGTDFESGRWFNRNLRILRNIQRIPD
;
A
#
# COMPACT_ATOMS: atom_id res chain seq x y z
N MET A 1 -45.40 12.91 56.04
CA MET A 1 -44.14 12.12 55.87
C MET A 1 -43.99 11.49 54.47
N ASP A 2 -45.01 11.58 53.62
CA ASP A 2 -45.07 10.85 52.34
C ASP A 2 -44.43 11.53 51.10
N THR A 3 -44.42 12.86 51.07
CA THR A 3 -44.00 13.63 49.92
C THR A 3 -42.43 13.60 49.70
N LYS A 4 -41.71 13.68 50.82
CA LYS A 4 -40.22 13.59 50.75
C LYS A 4 -39.69 12.21 50.31
N LEU A 5 -40.41 11.14 50.69
CA LEU A 5 -40.01 9.78 50.28
C LEU A 5 -40.22 9.54 48.78
N LYS A 6 -41.35 10.08 48.21
CA LYS A 6 -41.64 10.01 46.77
C LYS A 6 -40.63 10.77 45.92
N VAL A 7 -40.17 11.95 46.35
CA VAL A 7 -39.20 12.78 45.63
C VAL A 7 -37.81 12.10 45.63
N ILE A 8 -37.39 11.51 46.75
CA ILE A 8 -36.13 10.78 46.84
C ILE A 8 -36.12 9.53 45.96
N THR A 9 -37.23 8.81 45.88
CA THR A 9 -37.35 7.61 45.02
C THR A 9 -37.37 8.00 43.54
N MET A 10 -38.06 9.08 43.17
CA MET A 10 -38.12 9.58 41.80
C MET A 10 -36.75 10.06 41.31
N ASN A 11 -35.97 10.79 42.12
CA ASN A 11 -34.64 11.23 41.80
C ASN A 11 -33.64 10.05 41.62
N LYS A 12 -33.78 8.98 42.43
CA LYS A 12 -32.97 7.76 42.26
C LYS A 12 -33.32 7.02 40.99
N ILE A 13 -34.61 6.95 40.60
CA ILE A 13 -35.02 6.31 39.34
C ILE A 13 -34.51 7.10 38.14
N ILE A 14 -34.61 8.44 38.17
CA ILE A 14 -34.06 9.29 37.09
C ILE A 14 -32.56 9.14 36.99
N LEU A 15 -31.82 9.08 38.10
CA LEU A 15 -30.36 8.86 38.06
C LEU A 15 -30.01 7.48 37.51
N ILE A 16 -30.74 6.43 37.84
CA ILE A 16 -30.54 5.07 37.29
C ILE A 16 -30.82 5.05 35.77
N LEU A 17 -31.88 5.75 35.32
CA LEU A 17 -32.17 5.84 33.89
C LEU A 17 -31.13 6.64 33.11
N ILE A 18 -30.55 7.69 33.68
CA ILE A 18 -29.45 8.44 33.10
C ILE A 18 -28.18 7.58 33.00
N ILE A 19 -27.87 6.85 34.09
CA ILE A 19 -26.71 5.93 34.08
C ILE A 19 -26.95 4.77 33.10
N ALA A 20 -28.14 4.20 33.04
CA ALA A 20 -28.48 3.16 32.07
C ALA A 20 -28.39 3.66 30.62
N SER A 21 -28.81 4.90 30.33
CA SER A 21 -28.69 5.47 28.99
C SER A 21 -27.25 5.69 28.55
N MET A 22 -26.31 5.93 29.46
CA MET A 22 -24.87 6.01 29.16
C MET A 22 -24.25 4.67 28.78
N PHE A 23 -24.84 3.54 29.24
CA PHE A 23 -24.35 2.20 28.84
C PHE A 23 -24.96 1.70 27.51
N PHE A 24 -25.98 2.37 26.97
CA PHE A 24 -26.60 2.02 25.70
C PHE A 24 -26.07 2.79 24.49
N THR A 25 -25.10 3.70 24.65
CA THR A 25 -24.34 4.18 23.54
C THR A 25 -23.44 3.02 23.06
N LYS A 26 -23.99 2.16 22.21
CA LYS A 26 -23.16 1.33 21.37
C LYS A 26 -22.28 2.30 20.60
N GLY A 27 -21.04 2.43 21.00
CA GLY A 27 -20.02 3.01 20.16
C GLY A 27 -19.94 2.11 18.91
N TYR A 28 -20.68 2.43 17.87
CA TYR A 28 -20.40 1.88 16.57
C TYR A 28 -19.01 2.42 16.24
N ALA A 29 -18.00 1.57 16.34
CA ALA A 29 -16.72 1.86 15.72
C ALA A 29 -17.04 2.16 14.26
N GLN A 30 -16.82 3.39 13.84
CA GLN A 30 -17.02 3.78 12.45
C GLN A 30 -16.03 2.93 11.65
N GLN A 31 -16.57 2.07 10.80
CA GLN A 31 -15.73 1.24 9.96
C GLN A 31 -15.08 2.16 8.91
N ALA A 32 -13.76 2.21 8.91
CA ALA A 32 -13.03 2.97 7.90
C ALA A 32 -13.29 2.39 6.52
N GLU A 33 -13.62 3.24 5.56
CA GLU A 33 -13.70 2.87 4.16
C GLU A 33 -12.32 3.06 3.52
N VAL A 34 -11.80 2.03 2.87
CA VAL A 34 -10.45 2.05 2.29
C VAL A 34 -10.54 1.79 0.80
N LEU A 35 -9.93 2.67 0.00
CA LEU A 35 -9.69 2.47 -1.41
C LEU A 35 -8.20 2.19 -1.62
N THR A 36 -7.87 1.03 -2.15
CA THR A 36 -6.50 0.67 -2.52
C THR A 36 -6.28 0.88 -4.01
N LEU A 37 -5.10 1.37 -4.38
CA LEU A 37 -4.68 1.56 -5.76
C LEU A 37 -3.29 0.96 -5.95
N GLY A 38 -3.18 -0.10 -6.74
CA GLY A 38 -1.91 -0.59 -7.26
C GLY A 38 -1.39 0.34 -8.35
N VAL A 39 -0.13 0.70 -8.30
CA VAL A 39 0.54 1.57 -9.28
C VAL A 39 1.82 0.90 -9.78
N PHE A 40 2.31 1.33 -10.93
CA PHE A 40 3.69 1.09 -11.35
C PHE A 40 4.54 2.30 -11.01
N HIS A 41 5.87 2.15 -10.98
CA HIS A 41 6.76 3.29 -10.77
C HIS A 41 6.78 4.21 -11.99
N PHE A 42 6.37 5.47 -11.79
CA PHE A 42 6.33 6.47 -12.85
C PHE A 42 7.73 7.02 -13.17
N GLU A 43 8.66 6.86 -12.24
CA GLU A 43 10.03 7.35 -12.34
C GLU A 43 10.92 6.23 -12.89
N PHE A 44 11.21 6.28 -14.18
CA PHE A 44 12.18 5.39 -14.81
C PHE A 44 13.63 5.87 -14.59
N PRO A 45 14.62 4.95 -14.63
CA PRO A 45 14.55 3.58 -15.11
C PRO A 45 14.29 2.51 -14.03
N ASN A 46 13.47 1.53 -14.38
CA ASN A 46 13.48 0.17 -13.85
C ASN A 46 13.46 0.00 -12.32
N LEU A 47 12.54 0.70 -11.65
CA LEU A 47 12.28 0.52 -10.22
C LEU A 47 11.33 -0.66 -9.94
N ASP A 48 10.56 -1.08 -10.97
CA ASP A 48 9.70 -2.26 -10.89
C ASP A 48 10.50 -3.54 -11.11
N VAL A 49 10.00 -4.66 -10.61
CA VAL A 49 10.59 -5.98 -10.85
C VAL A 49 10.62 -6.30 -12.35
N GLN A 50 9.55 -5.92 -13.05
CA GLN A 50 9.50 -6.02 -14.51
C GLN A 50 10.21 -4.84 -15.14
N GLN A 51 11.31 -5.12 -15.81
CA GLN A 51 12.08 -4.11 -16.52
C GLN A 51 11.44 -3.80 -17.87
N VAL A 52 11.37 -2.53 -18.18
CA VAL A 52 10.85 -2.01 -19.45
C VAL A 52 12.01 -1.55 -20.31
N SER A 53 12.01 -1.91 -21.59
CA SER A 53 13.05 -1.46 -22.52
C SER A 53 13.08 0.07 -22.63
N GLU A 54 14.22 0.65 -22.97
CA GLU A 54 14.34 2.12 -23.14
C GLU A 54 13.33 2.67 -24.13
N GLU A 55 12.99 1.89 -25.17
CA GLU A 55 12.03 2.28 -26.19
C GLU A 55 10.58 2.32 -25.67
N ASP A 56 10.31 1.54 -24.61
CA ASP A 56 8.98 1.43 -24.00
C ASP A 56 8.78 2.35 -22.81
N GLN A 57 9.82 3.00 -22.33
CA GLN A 57 9.71 4.00 -21.27
C GLN A 57 8.88 5.21 -21.71
N ILE A 58 8.13 5.75 -20.77
CA ILE A 58 7.33 6.96 -20.96
C ILE A 58 7.84 8.09 -20.07
N ASP A 59 7.73 9.33 -20.52
CA ASP A 59 7.91 10.48 -19.63
C ASP A 59 6.53 10.97 -19.15
N VAL A 60 6.21 10.65 -17.90
CA VAL A 60 4.93 11.05 -17.27
C VAL A 60 4.79 12.56 -17.14
N LEU A 61 5.87 13.36 -17.25
CA LEU A 61 5.80 14.82 -17.28
C LEU A 61 5.40 15.37 -18.65
N SER A 62 5.36 14.54 -19.69
CA SER A 62 4.91 14.98 -21.00
C SER A 62 3.44 15.45 -20.96
N PRO A 63 3.03 16.42 -21.77
CA PRO A 63 1.68 16.99 -21.72
C PRO A 63 0.55 15.97 -21.91
N GLN A 64 0.81 14.89 -22.64
CA GLN A 64 -0.15 13.81 -22.85
C GLN A 64 -0.47 13.11 -21.52
N TYR A 65 0.55 12.61 -20.84
CA TYR A 65 0.39 11.85 -19.59
C TYR A 65 -0.01 12.74 -18.41
N GLN A 66 0.41 14.01 -18.41
CA GLN A 66 -0.05 14.96 -17.40
C GLN A 66 -1.57 15.19 -17.45
N ARG A 67 -2.16 15.29 -18.64
CA ARG A 67 -3.62 15.38 -18.77
C ARG A 67 -4.32 14.13 -18.26
N GLU A 68 -3.75 12.98 -18.55
CA GLU A 68 -4.28 11.68 -18.11
C GLU A 68 -4.21 11.52 -16.59
N ILE A 69 -3.06 11.79 -15.99
CA ILE A 69 -2.85 11.76 -14.53
C ILE A 69 -3.80 12.73 -13.82
N GLU A 70 -4.03 13.91 -14.40
CA GLU A 70 -4.97 14.87 -13.83
C GLU A 70 -6.42 14.35 -13.83
N LEU A 71 -6.85 13.71 -14.92
CA LEU A 71 -8.17 13.07 -15.00
C LEU A 71 -8.32 11.91 -14.01
N ILE A 72 -7.31 11.07 -13.90
CA ILE A 72 -7.25 9.97 -12.93
C ILE A 72 -7.37 10.53 -11.51
N SER A 73 -6.55 11.54 -11.17
CA SER A 73 -6.58 12.17 -9.84
C SER A 73 -7.94 12.76 -9.52
N LYS A 74 -8.58 13.45 -10.47
CA LYS A 74 -9.95 13.98 -10.31
C LYS A 74 -10.98 12.86 -10.07
N LYS A 75 -10.82 11.73 -10.74
CA LYS A 75 -11.72 10.57 -10.56
C LYS A 75 -11.57 9.95 -9.19
N LEU A 76 -10.32 9.72 -8.75
CA LEU A 76 -10.01 9.17 -7.43
C LEU A 76 -10.43 10.11 -6.29
N ALA A 77 -10.30 11.43 -6.48
CA ALA A 77 -10.76 12.42 -5.51
C ALA A 77 -12.28 12.39 -5.25
N GLN A 78 -13.09 11.76 -6.13
CA GLN A 78 -14.51 11.56 -5.87
C GLN A 78 -14.81 10.64 -4.68
N PHE A 79 -13.85 9.80 -4.30
CA PHE A 79 -13.91 9.01 -3.06
C PHE A 79 -13.85 9.88 -1.81
N LYS A 80 -13.34 11.13 -1.91
CA LYS A 80 -13.20 12.12 -0.84
C LYS A 80 -12.39 11.60 0.36
N PRO A 81 -11.19 11.08 0.16
CA PRO A 81 -10.37 10.58 1.26
C PRO A 81 -10.00 11.70 2.23
N ASP A 82 -10.03 11.41 3.54
CA ASP A 82 -9.49 12.27 4.60
C ASP A 82 -7.98 12.05 4.78
N ALA A 83 -7.50 10.87 4.40
CA ALA A 83 -6.10 10.47 4.46
C ALA A 83 -5.65 9.82 3.16
N ILE A 84 -4.46 10.17 2.69
CA ILE A 84 -3.74 9.49 1.62
C ILE A 84 -2.57 8.73 2.25
N VAL A 85 -2.57 7.43 2.11
CA VAL A 85 -1.48 6.58 2.60
C VAL A 85 -0.58 6.23 1.42
N ILE A 86 0.72 6.46 1.58
CA ILE A 86 1.73 6.27 0.54
C ILE A 86 2.76 5.22 0.92
N GLU A 87 3.31 4.54 -0.07
CA GLU A 87 4.42 3.60 0.06
C GLU A 87 5.74 4.37 0.22
N CYS A 88 5.92 4.92 1.41
CA CYS A 88 7.11 5.65 1.82
C CYS A 88 7.44 5.28 3.27
N PRO A 89 8.71 5.07 3.63
CA PRO A 89 9.10 4.71 5.00
C PRO A 89 8.67 5.77 6.03
N LEU A 90 8.23 5.31 7.21
CA LEU A 90 7.76 6.18 8.30
C LEU A 90 8.75 7.30 8.68
N TYR A 91 10.05 7.01 8.66
CA TYR A 91 11.07 8.00 9.03
C TYR A 91 11.16 9.18 8.06
N LYS A 92 10.58 9.05 6.86
CA LYS A 92 10.50 10.14 5.86
C LYS A 92 9.26 11.02 6.00
N GLN A 93 8.39 10.79 7.00
CA GLN A 93 7.14 11.56 7.15
C GLN A 93 7.40 13.07 7.15
N SER A 94 8.36 13.53 7.95
CA SER A 94 8.69 14.98 8.04
C SER A 94 9.17 15.57 6.71
N GLU A 95 9.92 14.80 5.92
CA GLU A 95 10.37 15.21 4.58
C GLU A 95 9.17 15.33 3.63
N ILE A 96 8.29 14.33 3.62
CA ILE A 96 7.08 14.32 2.81
C ILE A 96 6.14 15.47 3.18
N ASP A 97 5.96 15.75 4.48
CA ASP A 97 5.13 16.87 4.94
C ASP A 97 5.69 18.21 4.45
N SER A 98 7.02 18.42 4.54
CA SER A 98 7.69 19.60 4.05
C SER A 98 7.54 19.78 2.55
N LEU A 99 7.72 18.69 1.79
CA LEU A 99 7.62 18.69 0.34
C LEU A 99 6.18 18.97 -0.11
N TYR A 100 5.20 18.34 0.53
CA TYR A 100 3.80 18.56 0.25
C TYR A 100 3.37 20.00 0.56
N ASN A 101 3.79 20.58 1.70
CA ASN A 101 3.54 21.97 2.01
C ASN A 101 4.16 22.93 0.99
N SER A 102 5.34 22.60 0.49
CA SER A 102 5.99 23.37 -0.59
C SER A 102 5.18 23.31 -1.89
N TYR A 103 4.60 22.15 -2.21
CA TYR A 103 3.69 22.00 -3.35
C TYR A 103 2.40 22.81 -3.16
N LEU A 104 1.79 22.77 -1.97
CA LEU A 104 0.58 23.55 -1.66
C LEU A 104 0.79 25.05 -1.83
N THR A 105 2.00 25.54 -1.51
CA THR A 105 2.37 26.97 -1.62
C THR A 105 2.97 27.36 -2.98
N GLY A 106 3.01 26.43 -3.95
CA GLY A 106 3.53 26.68 -5.29
C GLY A 106 5.06 26.85 -5.37
N LYS A 107 5.78 26.41 -4.33
CA LYS A 107 7.26 26.44 -4.26
C LYS A 107 7.91 25.14 -4.73
N HIS A 108 7.14 24.10 -4.99
CA HIS A 108 7.60 22.81 -5.48
C HIS A 108 6.77 22.36 -6.67
N GLU A 109 7.44 21.97 -7.74
CA GLU A 109 6.85 21.31 -8.89
C GLU A 109 6.91 19.79 -8.71
N LEU A 110 5.84 19.09 -9.11
CA LEU A 110 5.77 17.64 -8.97
C LEU A 110 6.77 16.98 -9.93
N ASN A 111 7.60 16.10 -9.38
CA ASN A 111 8.52 15.27 -10.17
C ASN A 111 7.78 14.06 -10.81
N ARG A 112 8.54 13.11 -11.38
CA ARG A 112 7.95 11.92 -12.04
C ARG A 112 7.34 10.90 -11.08
N ASN A 113 7.69 10.95 -9.80
CA ASN A 113 7.30 9.93 -8.83
C ASN A 113 5.77 9.86 -8.64
N GLU A 114 5.22 8.66 -8.63
CA GLU A 114 3.77 8.38 -8.51
C GLU A 114 3.16 8.92 -7.21
N ILE A 115 3.93 8.94 -6.12
CA ILE A 115 3.50 9.52 -4.85
C ILE A 115 3.14 10.99 -5.03
N GLN A 116 3.98 11.74 -5.78
CA GLN A 116 3.72 13.14 -6.04
C GLN A 116 2.66 13.32 -7.12
N GLN A 117 2.74 12.57 -8.21
CA GLN A 117 1.83 12.73 -9.35
C GLN A 117 0.39 12.35 -9.01
N LEU A 118 0.16 11.35 -8.19
CA LEU A 118 -1.17 10.92 -7.76
C LEU A 118 -1.46 11.36 -6.31
N GLY A 119 -0.61 10.96 -5.36
CA GLY A 119 -0.86 11.18 -3.94
C GLY A 119 -0.99 12.66 -3.57
N PHE A 120 -0.05 13.52 -3.96
CA PHE A 120 -0.10 14.95 -3.66
C PHE A 120 -1.25 15.66 -4.35
N ARG A 121 -1.56 15.28 -5.60
CA ARG A 121 -2.71 15.87 -6.34
C ARG A 121 -4.03 15.54 -5.67
N ILE A 122 -4.26 14.27 -5.33
CA ILE A 122 -5.50 13.83 -4.67
C ILE A 122 -5.61 14.46 -3.29
N ALA A 123 -4.54 14.45 -2.49
CA ALA A 123 -4.50 15.09 -1.18
C ALA A 123 -4.86 16.57 -1.24
N ARG A 124 -4.30 17.32 -2.21
CA ARG A 124 -4.64 18.73 -2.43
C ARG A 124 -6.11 18.93 -2.81
N MET A 125 -6.68 18.09 -3.68
CA MET A 125 -8.08 18.19 -4.11
C MET A 125 -9.06 17.92 -2.96
N CYS A 126 -8.71 17.04 -2.04
CA CYS A 126 -9.56 16.61 -0.92
C CYS A 126 -9.23 17.33 0.40
N ASN A 127 -8.19 18.14 0.44
CA ASN A 127 -7.61 18.69 1.68
C ASN A 127 -7.23 17.58 2.67
N ALA A 128 -6.77 16.45 2.15
CA ALA A 128 -6.39 15.29 2.91
C ALA A 128 -4.95 15.38 3.45
N LYS A 129 -4.69 14.66 4.53
CA LYS A 129 -3.33 14.47 5.05
C LYS A 129 -2.64 13.32 4.32
N ILE A 130 -1.30 13.37 4.28
CA ILE A 130 -0.49 12.30 3.69
C ILE A 130 0.24 11.56 4.80
N TYR A 131 0.21 10.23 4.75
CA TYR A 131 0.84 9.36 5.73
C TYR A 131 1.76 8.35 5.04
N CYS A 132 3.00 8.32 5.48
CA CYS A 132 3.94 7.28 5.13
C CYS A 132 3.59 5.98 5.89
N ALA A 133 3.55 4.84 5.20
CA ALA A 133 3.18 3.58 5.84
C ALA A 133 4.15 2.43 5.55
N ASP A 134 5.09 2.59 4.62
CA ASP A 134 6.02 1.53 4.28
C ASP A 134 6.93 1.15 5.44
N ALA A 135 7.20 -0.14 5.55
CA ALA A 135 8.09 -0.68 6.57
C ALA A 135 8.73 -1.99 6.10
N TRP A 136 10.01 -1.95 5.84
CA TRP A 136 10.78 -3.16 5.63
C TRP A 136 10.87 -3.99 6.91
N GLY A 137 10.72 -5.31 6.77
CA GLY A 137 10.76 -6.25 7.88
C GLY A 137 12.16 -6.44 8.45
N ALA A 138 12.24 -6.95 9.68
CA ALA A 138 13.43 -7.63 10.14
C ALA A 138 13.43 -9.04 9.53
N HIS A 139 14.52 -9.42 8.90
CA HIS A 139 14.69 -10.72 8.28
C HIS A 139 15.49 -11.63 9.21
N THR A 140 15.29 -12.93 9.06
CA THR A 140 16.16 -13.92 9.68
C THR A 140 17.49 -13.95 8.92
N THR A 141 18.61 -14.10 9.62
CA THR A 141 19.97 -14.02 9.06
C THR A 141 20.20 -15.00 7.91
N HIS A 142 19.50 -16.12 7.87
CA HIS A 142 19.69 -17.11 6.80
C HIS A 142 19.08 -16.70 5.45
N ILE A 143 18.12 -15.76 5.44
CA ILE A 143 17.53 -15.25 4.20
C ILE A 143 18.12 -13.89 3.78
N GLU A 144 18.92 -13.24 4.63
CA GLU A 144 19.55 -11.94 4.29
C GLU A 144 20.37 -12.03 3.02
N LYS A 145 21.14 -13.09 2.85
CA LYS A 145 21.96 -13.34 1.65
C LYS A 145 21.15 -13.46 0.35
N LEU A 146 19.85 -13.81 0.46
CA LEU A 146 18.96 -13.95 -0.68
C LEU A 146 18.24 -12.64 -1.02
N LEU A 147 18.42 -11.60 -0.19
CA LEU A 147 17.77 -10.29 -0.35
C LEU A 147 18.67 -9.25 -1.02
N ASP A 148 19.99 -9.38 -0.87
CA ASP A 148 20.94 -8.32 -1.23
C ASP A 148 21.35 -8.33 -2.70
N ASN A 149 20.68 -9.12 -3.54
CA ASN A 149 21.00 -9.23 -4.98
C ASN A 149 22.49 -9.56 -5.19
N ASP A 150 23.07 -10.32 -4.28
CA ASP A 150 24.48 -10.70 -4.28
C ASP A 150 24.71 -11.76 -5.38
N GLU A 151 25.77 -11.64 -6.13
CA GLU A 151 26.23 -12.65 -7.10
C GLU A 151 26.80 -13.91 -6.39
N SER A 152 26.40 -14.14 -5.13
CA SER A 152 26.82 -15.33 -4.38
C SER A 152 26.29 -16.62 -5.00
N ASN A 153 27.00 -17.71 -4.78
CA ASN A 153 26.55 -19.02 -5.25
C ASN A 153 25.18 -19.41 -4.65
N GLU A 154 24.88 -18.96 -3.42
CA GLU A 154 23.60 -19.19 -2.75
C GLU A 154 22.46 -18.44 -3.45
N TYR A 155 22.68 -17.19 -3.81
CA TYR A 155 21.71 -16.39 -4.57
C TYR A 155 21.47 -16.98 -5.96
N MET A 156 22.52 -17.32 -6.67
CA MET A 156 22.45 -17.95 -7.99
C MET A 156 21.64 -19.26 -7.95
N ALA A 157 21.91 -20.13 -6.96
CA ALA A 157 21.17 -21.37 -6.78
C ALA A 157 19.68 -21.14 -6.44
N PHE A 158 19.39 -20.09 -5.68
CA PHE A 158 18.04 -19.69 -5.32
C PHE A 158 17.23 -19.25 -6.57
N GLU A 159 17.77 -18.34 -7.38
CA GLU A 159 17.13 -17.89 -8.62
C GLU A 159 17.01 -19.02 -9.66
N GLU A 160 18.02 -19.87 -9.77
CA GLU A 160 18.04 -20.99 -10.70
C GLU A 160 17.00 -22.05 -10.34
N SER A 161 16.72 -22.23 -9.04
CA SER A 161 15.74 -23.20 -8.55
C SER A 161 14.34 -22.94 -9.10
N PHE A 162 13.95 -21.67 -9.21
CA PHE A 162 12.65 -21.29 -9.80
C PHE A 162 12.68 -21.45 -11.32
N SER A 163 13.71 -20.95 -11.99
CA SER A 163 13.82 -20.99 -13.46
C SER A 163 13.80 -22.42 -14.01
N ASN A 164 14.37 -23.36 -13.27
CA ASN A 164 14.39 -24.79 -13.62
C ASN A 164 13.17 -25.58 -13.11
N SER A 165 12.28 -24.93 -12.35
CA SER A 165 11.08 -25.57 -11.82
C SER A 165 9.96 -25.65 -12.86
N PRO A 166 9.17 -26.75 -12.90
CA PRO A 166 7.93 -26.79 -13.68
C PRO A 166 6.93 -25.68 -13.31
N ASP A 167 7.01 -25.15 -12.10
CA ASP A 167 6.16 -24.07 -11.61
C ASP A 167 6.43 -22.74 -12.34
N SER A 168 7.62 -22.58 -12.94
CA SER A 168 7.93 -21.37 -13.74
C SER A 168 6.93 -21.16 -14.89
N ALA A 169 6.38 -22.24 -15.44
CA ALA A 169 5.36 -22.17 -16.48
C ALA A 169 3.98 -21.69 -15.95
N LEU A 170 3.78 -21.70 -14.63
CA LEU A 170 2.57 -21.21 -13.98
C LEU A 170 2.71 -19.75 -13.52
N TYR A 171 3.93 -19.22 -13.55
CA TYR A 171 4.21 -17.84 -13.16
C TYR A 171 3.51 -16.88 -14.12
N TYR A 172 2.74 -15.98 -13.54
CA TYR A 172 2.03 -14.97 -14.31
C TYR A 172 2.86 -13.69 -14.36
N GLU A 173 3.24 -13.32 -15.55
CA GLU A 173 3.88 -12.05 -15.84
C GLU A 173 3.11 -11.34 -16.95
N ASP A 174 2.96 -10.04 -16.83
CA ASP A 174 2.11 -9.26 -17.71
C ASP A 174 2.90 -8.15 -18.38
N GLU A 175 2.69 -7.97 -19.67
CA GLU A 175 3.35 -6.91 -20.42
C GLU A 175 2.76 -5.55 -20.07
N PRO A 176 3.60 -4.51 -19.83
CA PRO A 176 3.11 -3.18 -19.55
C PRO A 176 2.40 -2.59 -20.77
N ILE A 177 1.21 -2.05 -20.55
CA ILE A 177 0.36 -1.51 -21.60
C ILE A 177 0.30 0.02 -21.64
N PHE A 178 0.91 0.70 -20.69
CA PHE A 178 0.81 2.16 -20.53
C PHE A 178 1.29 2.94 -21.76
N LYS A 179 2.28 2.47 -22.49
CA LYS A 179 2.78 3.12 -23.71
C LYS A 179 1.74 3.11 -24.82
N GLN A 180 1.01 2.01 -24.97
CA GLN A 180 0.05 1.82 -26.06
C GLN A 180 -1.34 2.31 -25.71
N GLN A 181 -1.77 2.16 -24.46
CA GLN A 181 -3.14 2.41 -24.02
C GLN A 181 -3.26 3.50 -22.95
N GLY A 182 -2.13 4.07 -22.51
CA GLY A 182 -2.07 5.12 -21.50
C GLY A 182 -2.07 4.64 -20.05
N ILE A 183 -1.84 5.58 -19.14
CA ILE A 183 -1.69 5.33 -17.70
C ILE A 183 -2.99 4.80 -17.11
N LEU A 184 -4.14 5.36 -17.50
CA LEU A 184 -5.44 4.91 -16.95
C LEU A 184 -5.69 3.43 -17.25
N ALA A 185 -5.45 3.00 -18.50
CA ALA A 185 -5.61 1.60 -18.88
C ALA A 185 -4.69 0.69 -18.07
N GLN A 186 -3.43 1.07 -17.89
CA GLN A 186 -2.48 0.34 -17.06
C GLN A 186 -2.95 0.22 -15.60
N LEU A 187 -3.42 1.31 -15.00
CA LEU A 187 -3.92 1.28 -13.62
C LEU A 187 -5.17 0.41 -13.48
N ILE A 188 -6.11 0.47 -14.42
CA ILE A 188 -7.29 -0.42 -14.42
C ILE A 188 -6.82 -1.87 -14.49
N HIS A 189 -5.88 -2.19 -15.35
CA HIS A 189 -5.33 -3.53 -15.50
C HIS A 189 -4.63 -4.03 -14.25
N LEU A 190 -3.77 -3.21 -13.62
CA LEU A 190 -3.08 -3.54 -12.36
C LEU A 190 -4.04 -3.78 -11.19
N ASN A 191 -5.19 -3.16 -11.20
CA ASN A 191 -6.21 -3.26 -10.14
C ASN A 191 -7.36 -4.22 -10.50
N ASP A 192 -7.24 -5.00 -11.58
CA ASP A 192 -8.21 -6.04 -11.92
C ASP A 192 -8.17 -7.17 -10.88
N PRO A 193 -9.32 -7.56 -10.28
CA PRO A 193 -9.34 -8.57 -9.22
C PRO A 193 -8.82 -9.95 -9.66
N VAL A 194 -8.98 -10.31 -10.94
CA VAL A 194 -8.46 -11.58 -11.48
C VAL A 194 -6.95 -11.54 -11.58
N ARG A 195 -6.41 -10.41 -12.06
CA ARG A 195 -4.96 -10.17 -12.11
C ARG A 195 -4.35 -10.18 -10.73
N ILE A 196 -4.88 -9.41 -9.78
CA ILE A 196 -4.40 -9.38 -8.39
C ILE A 196 -4.33 -10.80 -7.79
N LYS A 197 -5.34 -11.63 -8.08
CA LYS A 197 -5.38 -13.00 -7.60
C LYS A 197 -4.26 -13.88 -8.18
N LYS A 198 -3.94 -13.68 -9.46
CA LYS A 198 -2.81 -14.38 -10.11
C LYS A 198 -1.46 -13.92 -9.53
N ASP A 199 -1.27 -12.61 -9.38
CA ASP A 199 -0.06 -12.03 -8.80
C ASP A 199 0.18 -12.53 -7.37
N LEU A 200 -0.87 -12.59 -6.54
CA LEU A 200 -0.78 -13.17 -5.20
C LEU A 200 -0.42 -14.66 -5.23
N GLY A 201 -0.88 -15.39 -6.25
CA GLY A 201 -0.51 -16.79 -6.47
C GLY A 201 0.97 -16.98 -6.77
N ASN A 202 1.61 -16.01 -7.43
CA ASN A 202 3.02 -16.07 -7.79
C ASN A 202 3.94 -16.23 -6.56
N TYR A 203 3.58 -15.64 -5.41
CA TYR A 203 4.34 -15.78 -4.17
C TYR A 203 4.31 -17.20 -3.58
N LEU A 204 3.39 -18.07 -4.02
CA LEU A 204 3.29 -19.46 -3.57
C LEU A 204 3.96 -20.45 -4.51
N ILE A 205 4.34 -20.02 -5.73
CA ILE A 205 4.97 -20.87 -6.74
C ILE A 205 6.39 -20.44 -7.07
N LYS A 206 6.77 -19.17 -6.84
CA LYS A 206 8.10 -18.66 -7.18
C LYS A 206 9.19 -19.32 -6.31
N HIS A 207 9.62 -18.65 -5.27
CA HIS A 207 10.70 -19.15 -4.40
C HIS A 207 10.17 -19.93 -3.18
N PHE A 208 8.88 -19.98 -3.00
CA PHE A 208 8.23 -20.58 -1.82
C PHE A 208 8.67 -22.03 -1.53
N LYS A 209 8.92 -22.80 -2.58
CA LYS A 209 9.32 -24.21 -2.47
C LYS A 209 10.82 -24.44 -2.37
N TYR A 210 11.62 -23.37 -2.36
CA TYR A 210 13.08 -23.51 -2.31
C TYR A 210 13.54 -24.04 -0.96
N GLU A 211 14.42 -25.04 -1.00
CA GLU A 211 15.13 -25.60 0.15
C GLU A 211 16.64 -25.45 -0.10
N SER A 212 17.33 -24.69 0.73
CA SER A 212 18.80 -24.57 0.63
C SER A 212 19.48 -25.88 1.06
N VAL A 213 18.85 -26.56 2.01
CA VAL A 213 19.19 -27.94 2.44
C VAL A 213 17.88 -28.71 2.53
N LYS A 214 17.87 -29.95 2.08
CA LYS A 214 16.67 -30.80 2.04
C LYS A 214 15.91 -30.80 3.37
N GLY A 215 14.66 -30.38 3.32
CA GLY A 215 13.75 -30.34 4.46
C GLY A 215 13.80 -29.05 5.28
N ASP A 216 14.54 -28.01 4.83
CA ASP A 216 14.46 -26.68 5.43
C ASP A 216 13.26 -25.87 4.88
N TYR A 217 13.09 -24.65 5.37
CA TYR A 217 12.00 -23.76 4.99
C TYR A 217 12.51 -22.44 4.37
N THR A 218 13.69 -22.46 3.72
CA THR A 218 14.33 -21.23 3.21
C THR A 218 13.40 -20.42 2.33
N GLY A 219 12.74 -21.03 1.36
CA GLY A 219 11.80 -20.33 0.47
C GLY A 219 10.56 -19.82 1.19
N THR A 220 10.00 -20.63 2.12
CA THR A 220 8.85 -20.21 2.95
C THR A 220 9.22 -19.03 3.84
N ASP A 221 10.40 -19.07 4.47
CA ASP A 221 10.90 -18.00 5.32
C ASP A 221 11.23 -16.74 4.53
N PHE A 222 11.76 -16.91 3.31
CA PHE A 222 11.98 -15.80 2.39
C PHE A 222 10.67 -15.07 2.06
N GLU A 223 9.65 -15.77 1.61
CA GLU A 223 8.38 -15.15 1.23
C GLU A 223 7.63 -14.56 2.44
N SER A 224 7.57 -15.30 3.56
CA SER A 224 6.91 -14.81 4.77
C SER A 224 7.68 -13.68 5.47
N GLY A 225 9.00 -13.78 5.54
CA GLY A 225 9.86 -12.77 6.15
C GLY A 225 9.94 -11.48 5.34
N ARG A 226 9.96 -11.58 4.03
CA ARG A 226 10.06 -10.44 3.12
C ARG A 226 8.70 -9.81 2.82
N TRP A 227 7.87 -10.51 2.06
CA TRP A 227 6.65 -9.92 1.48
C TRP A 227 5.50 -9.84 2.49
N PHE A 228 5.12 -10.94 3.13
CA PHE A 228 4.01 -10.95 4.08
C PHE A 228 4.31 -10.10 5.32
N ASN A 229 5.52 -10.19 5.86
CA ASN A 229 5.92 -9.40 7.03
C ASN A 229 5.85 -7.89 6.72
N ARG A 230 6.37 -7.45 5.56
CA ARG A 230 6.29 -6.06 5.10
C ARG A 230 4.84 -5.60 5.00
N ASN A 231 3.98 -6.36 4.35
CA ASN A 231 2.57 -6.00 4.19
C ASN A 231 1.82 -5.90 5.53
N LEU A 232 2.08 -6.81 6.48
CA LEU A 232 1.50 -6.73 7.82
C LEU A 232 1.99 -5.49 8.60
N ARG A 233 3.23 -5.07 8.42
CA ARG A 233 3.76 -3.83 8.99
C ARG A 233 3.10 -2.60 8.39
N ILE A 234 2.93 -2.55 7.07
CA ILE A 234 2.20 -1.49 6.38
C ILE A 234 0.78 -1.40 6.93
N LEU A 235 0.05 -2.53 6.99
CA LEU A 235 -1.29 -2.59 7.57
C LEU A 235 -1.31 -2.04 9.00
N ARG A 236 -0.33 -2.43 9.83
CA ARG A 236 -0.24 -1.91 11.21
C ARG A 236 0.02 -0.42 11.27
N ASN A 237 0.81 0.12 10.34
CA ASN A 237 1.05 1.55 10.25
C ASN A 237 -0.24 2.31 9.84
N ILE A 238 -0.99 1.77 8.88
CA ILE A 238 -2.30 2.31 8.49
C ILE A 238 -3.26 2.36 9.71
N GLN A 239 -3.33 1.29 10.49
CA GLN A 239 -4.17 1.22 11.70
C GLN A 239 -3.79 2.23 12.80
N ARG A 240 -2.61 2.84 12.73
CA ARG A 240 -2.16 3.88 13.68
C ARG A 240 -2.52 5.29 13.24
N ILE A 241 -3.01 5.46 12.03
CA ILE A 241 -3.47 6.74 11.51
C ILE A 241 -4.70 7.13 12.33
N PRO A 242 -4.70 8.30 12.99
CA PRO A 242 -5.86 8.74 13.77
C PRO A 242 -7.03 9.08 12.84
N ASP A 243 -8.24 8.88 13.36
CA ASP A 243 -9.49 9.26 12.72
C ASP A 243 -9.61 10.77 12.53
#